data_e0cad87f203a6e50e2d4c7a53de054b3
#
_entry.id   e0cad87f203a6e50e2d4c7a53de054b3
#
_cell.length_a   1.000
_cell.length_b   1.000
_cell.length_c   1.000
_cell.angle_alpha   90.00
_cell.angle_beta   90.00
_cell.angle_gamma   90.00
#
_symmetry.space_group_name_H-M   'P 1'
#
loop_
_entity.id
_entity.type
_entity.pdbx_description
1 polymer ?
#
loop_
_entity_poly.entity_id
_entity_poly.type
_entity_poly.pdbx_seq_one_letter_code
_entity_poly.pdbx_strand_id
1 'polypeptide(L)'
;ITHYVGIAVRQAGDDNVHSYRIPGLVTTNDGTLLGVYDVRHQTNIDLQEDIDIGMSRSTDGGQSWEPMKIIMDMGEYNGLPQGQNGIGDPAILVDERSNTIWASAVWVHGLANARAWRNVKPGMTPEDGTGQLMLVKSTDDGKTWSSPINITSQVKSKDMTMLLQGPGRGITTQDGTLVFPVQYKSVNRQLRGEIAIIYSKDGGKSWHRSNA
;
A
#
# COMPACT_ATOMS: atom_id res chain seq x y z
N ILE A 1 -2.95 31.27 -23.43
CA ILE A 1 -2.40 29.90 -23.54
C ILE A 1 -2.62 29.24 -22.17
N THR A 2 -3.56 28.32 -22.10
CA THR A 2 -3.82 27.55 -20.89
C THR A 2 -2.77 26.46 -20.82
N HIS A 3 -1.79 26.57 -19.94
CA HIS A 3 -0.83 25.50 -19.71
C HIS A 3 -1.50 24.45 -18.80
N TYR A 4 -1.89 23.31 -19.34
CA TYR A 4 -2.25 22.15 -18.54
C TYR A 4 -0.98 21.55 -17.96
N VAL A 5 -0.86 21.59 -16.65
CA VAL A 5 0.30 21.05 -15.92
C VAL A 5 0.20 19.52 -15.79
N GLY A 6 -0.92 18.92 -16.13
CA GLY A 6 -1.14 17.47 -16.06
C GLY A 6 -2.59 17.07 -16.29
N ILE A 7 -2.82 15.76 -16.30
CA ILE A 7 -4.14 15.13 -16.38
C ILE A 7 -4.48 14.56 -15.01
N ALA A 8 -5.69 14.81 -14.51
CA ALA A 8 -6.20 14.11 -13.34
C ALA A 8 -6.45 12.64 -13.71
N VAL A 9 -5.74 11.73 -13.05
CA VAL A 9 -5.91 10.28 -13.28
C VAL A 9 -7.25 9.80 -12.75
N ARG A 10 -7.66 10.33 -11.58
CA ARG A 10 -8.98 10.13 -10.97
C ARG A 10 -9.39 11.40 -10.22
N GLN A 11 -10.69 11.62 -10.12
CA GLN A 11 -11.31 12.72 -9.38
C GLN A 11 -12.36 12.17 -8.42
N ALA A 12 -12.62 12.89 -7.33
CA ALA A 12 -13.71 12.55 -6.43
C ALA A 12 -15.04 12.43 -7.21
N GLY A 13 -15.75 11.33 -6.98
CA GLY A 13 -16.99 10.99 -7.68
C GLY A 13 -16.81 10.10 -8.91
N ASP A 14 -15.60 9.98 -9.48
CA ASP A 14 -15.34 8.99 -10.52
C ASP A 14 -15.59 7.58 -9.96
N ASP A 15 -16.09 6.67 -10.79
CA ASP A 15 -16.38 5.28 -10.43
C ASP A 15 -17.28 5.12 -9.18
N ASN A 16 -18.09 6.14 -8.84
CA ASN A 16 -18.90 6.24 -7.61
C ASN A 16 -18.08 6.22 -6.31
N VAL A 17 -16.80 6.58 -6.36
CA VAL A 17 -15.89 6.65 -5.21
C VAL A 17 -15.94 8.05 -4.59
N HIS A 18 -16.06 8.12 -3.25
CA HIS A 18 -16.12 9.40 -2.55
C HIS A 18 -14.83 10.21 -2.74
N SER A 19 -13.67 9.57 -2.60
CA SER A 19 -12.38 10.26 -2.77
C SER A 19 -11.22 9.31 -3.06
N TYR A 20 -10.21 9.85 -3.74
CA TYR A 20 -8.93 9.19 -4.02
C TYR A 20 -7.82 9.93 -3.29
N ARG A 21 -6.94 9.19 -2.60
CA ARG A 21 -5.86 9.79 -1.82
C ARG A 21 -4.58 8.97 -1.93
N ILE A 22 -3.48 9.51 -1.39
CA ILE A 22 -2.21 8.82 -1.18
C ILE A 22 -1.65 8.23 -2.49
N PRO A 23 -1.38 9.05 -3.50
CA PRO A 23 -0.91 8.54 -4.79
C PRO A 23 0.55 8.06 -4.75
N GLY A 24 0.84 6.99 -5.47
CA GLY A 24 2.17 6.54 -5.85
C GLY A 24 2.27 6.37 -7.35
N LEU A 25 3.45 6.55 -7.93
CA LEU A 25 3.67 6.45 -9.37
C LEU A 25 5.02 5.79 -9.65
N VAL A 26 5.02 4.82 -10.58
CA VAL A 26 6.24 4.23 -11.13
C VAL A 26 6.15 4.09 -12.64
N THR A 27 7.31 3.94 -13.27
CA THR A 27 7.44 3.49 -14.65
C THR A 27 7.98 2.07 -14.63
N THR A 28 7.35 1.15 -15.35
CA THR A 28 7.83 -0.23 -15.49
C THR A 28 8.97 -0.30 -16.49
N ASN A 29 9.65 -1.45 -16.57
CA ASN A 29 10.72 -1.65 -17.56
C ASN A 29 10.20 -1.56 -19.01
N ASP A 30 8.93 -1.82 -19.24
CA ASP A 30 8.28 -1.71 -20.56
C ASP A 30 7.85 -0.26 -20.88
N GLY A 31 8.13 0.70 -19.98
CA GLY A 31 7.76 2.10 -20.14
C GLY A 31 6.31 2.43 -19.74
N THR A 32 5.57 1.47 -19.19
CA THR A 32 4.22 1.68 -18.70
C THR A 32 4.23 2.50 -17.40
N LEU A 33 3.36 3.50 -17.31
CA LEU A 33 3.12 4.21 -16.06
C LEU A 33 2.05 3.48 -15.24
N LEU A 34 2.32 3.27 -13.96
CA LEU A 34 1.36 2.72 -13.01
C LEU A 34 1.16 3.70 -11.85
N GLY A 35 -0.06 4.23 -11.73
CA GLY A 35 -0.48 5.05 -10.62
C GLY A 35 -1.30 4.22 -9.63
N VAL A 36 -0.88 4.16 -8.36
CA VAL A 36 -1.63 3.51 -7.27
C VAL A 36 -2.15 4.55 -6.29
N TYR A 37 -3.26 4.27 -5.64
CA TYR A 37 -3.90 5.20 -4.72
C TYR A 37 -4.92 4.50 -3.83
N ASP A 38 -5.30 5.14 -2.70
CA ASP A 38 -6.47 4.74 -1.92
C ASP A 38 -7.75 5.01 -2.69
N VAL A 39 -8.64 4.03 -2.71
CA VAL A 39 -10.03 4.12 -3.16
C VAL A 39 -10.92 4.19 -1.92
N ARG A 40 -11.36 5.37 -1.55
CA ARG A 40 -12.16 5.62 -0.35
C ARG A 40 -13.61 5.75 -0.72
N HIS A 41 -14.37 4.68 -0.47
CA HIS A 41 -15.73 4.54 -0.99
C HIS A 41 -16.74 5.49 -0.36
N GLN A 42 -16.67 5.75 0.94
CA GLN A 42 -17.72 6.47 1.68
C GLN A 42 -17.28 7.81 2.25
N THR A 43 -16.04 7.93 2.74
CA THR A 43 -15.52 9.16 3.35
C THR A 43 -14.07 9.40 2.95
N ASN A 44 -13.51 10.52 3.39
CA ASN A 44 -12.08 10.79 3.24
C ASN A 44 -11.24 10.40 4.48
N ILE A 45 -11.82 9.69 5.44
CA ILE A 45 -11.19 9.33 6.71
C ILE A 45 -10.26 8.12 6.52
N ASP A 46 -9.18 8.05 7.31
CA ASP A 46 -8.18 7.00 7.19
C ASP A 46 -8.65 5.68 7.83
N LEU A 47 -8.66 4.60 7.02
CA LEU A 47 -8.69 3.19 7.39
C LEU A 47 -9.82 2.76 8.38
N GLN A 48 -10.93 3.49 8.42
CA GLN A 48 -12.08 3.20 9.30
C GLN A 48 -13.26 2.56 8.59
N GLU A 49 -13.17 2.38 7.27
CA GLU A 49 -14.23 1.89 6.42
C GLU A 49 -13.68 1.02 5.29
N ASP A 50 -14.52 0.70 4.33
CA ASP A 50 -14.13 0.05 3.10
C ASP A 50 -13.21 0.96 2.27
N ILE A 51 -11.94 0.67 2.30
CA ILE A 51 -10.89 1.35 1.53
C ILE A 51 -10.08 0.28 0.82
N ASP A 52 -9.91 0.45 -0.48
CA ASP A 52 -9.14 -0.45 -1.33
C ASP A 52 -7.92 0.25 -1.92
N ILE A 53 -7.03 -0.52 -2.52
CA ILE A 53 -5.97 0.01 -3.37
C ILE A 53 -6.40 -0.08 -4.82
N GLY A 54 -6.57 1.08 -5.43
CA GLY A 54 -6.77 1.23 -6.87
C GLY A 54 -5.49 1.42 -7.63
N MET A 55 -5.52 1.04 -8.89
CA MET A 55 -4.41 1.26 -9.84
C MET A 55 -4.96 1.70 -11.19
N SER A 56 -4.31 2.68 -11.80
CA SER A 56 -4.49 3.08 -13.19
C SER A 56 -3.20 2.89 -13.97
N ARG A 57 -3.35 2.45 -15.21
CA ARG A 57 -2.25 2.10 -16.12
C ARG A 57 -2.27 2.99 -17.35
N SER A 58 -1.10 3.44 -17.81
CA SER A 58 -0.93 4.19 -19.06
C SER A 58 0.24 3.64 -19.86
N THR A 59 0.02 3.41 -21.13
CA THR A 59 1.05 2.92 -22.08
C THR A 59 1.48 3.98 -23.11
N ASP A 60 1.00 5.20 -22.96
CA ASP A 60 1.23 6.30 -23.90
C ASP A 60 1.92 7.53 -23.23
N GLY A 61 2.66 7.28 -22.14
CA GLY A 61 3.37 8.33 -21.42
C GLY A 61 2.46 9.24 -20.59
N GLY A 62 1.27 8.74 -20.19
CA GLY A 62 0.35 9.47 -19.33
C GLY A 62 -0.66 10.34 -20.11
N GLN A 63 -0.72 10.21 -21.44
CA GLN A 63 -1.69 10.95 -22.24
C GLN A 63 -3.10 10.40 -22.06
N SER A 64 -3.24 9.09 -21.87
CA SER A 64 -4.48 8.44 -21.47
C SER A 64 -4.23 7.38 -20.41
N TRP A 65 -5.27 7.05 -19.65
CA TRP A 65 -5.23 6.11 -18.55
C TRP A 65 -6.34 5.07 -18.70
N GLU A 66 -5.97 3.80 -18.53
CA GLU A 66 -6.92 2.69 -18.52
C GLU A 66 -7.92 2.85 -17.36
N PRO A 67 -9.11 2.20 -17.45
CA PRO A 67 -10.04 2.13 -16.32
C PRO A 67 -9.34 1.63 -15.04
N MET A 68 -9.76 2.17 -13.90
CA MET A 68 -9.25 1.75 -12.60
C MET A 68 -9.43 0.24 -12.40
N LYS A 69 -8.41 -0.39 -11.81
CA LYS A 69 -8.49 -1.75 -11.26
C LYS A 69 -8.27 -1.70 -9.76
N ILE A 70 -9.08 -2.41 -9.00
CA ILE A 70 -8.77 -2.72 -7.61
C ILE A 70 -7.71 -3.81 -7.61
N ILE A 71 -6.56 -3.53 -7.00
CA ILE A 71 -5.43 -4.47 -6.93
C ILE A 71 -5.23 -5.07 -5.55
N MET A 72 -5.85 -4.48 -4.53
CA MET A 72 -5.89 -5.01 -3.18
C MET A 72 -7.20 -4.57 -2.52
N ASP A 73 -8.00 -5.56 -2.16
CA ASP A 73 -9.25 -5.47 -1.42
C ASP A 73 -9.18 -6.56 -0.35
N MET A 74 -9.47 -6.22 0.88
CA MET A 74 -9.46 -7.20 1.97
C MET A 74 -10.80 -7.90 2.14
N GLY A 75 -11.87 -7.35 1.60
CA GLY A 75 -13.22 -7.94 1.69
C GLY A 75 -13.65 -8.21 3.13
N GLU A 76 -14.21 -9.38 3.35
CA GLU A 76 -14.41 -9.91 4.71
C GLU A 76 -13.09 -10.52 5.19
N TYR A 77 -12.49 -9.94 6.21
CA TYR A 77 -11.20 -10.38 6.73
C TYR A 77 -11.19 -10.39 8.24
N ASN A 78 -10.53 -11.38 8.84
CA ASN A 78 -10.40 -11.52 10.29
C ASN A 78 -11.74 -11.49 11.05
N GLY A 79 -12.80 -12.07 10.48
CA GLY A 79 -14.13 -12.11 11.08
C GLY A 79 -14.86 -10.75 11.10
N LEU A 80 -14.34 -9.76 10.36
CA LEU A 80 -14.94 -8.45 10.25
C LEU A 80 -15.59 -8.26 8.86
N PRO A 81 -16.71 -7.52 8.80
CA PRO A 81 -17.32 -7.20 7.52
C PRO A 81 -16.44 -6.25 6.69
N GLN A 82 -16.62 -6.26 5.39
CA GLN A 82 -15.87 -5.42 4.44
C GLN A 82 -15.80 -3.95 4.87
N GLY A 83 -16.89 -3.35 5.34
CA GLY A 83 -16.92 -1.96 5.80
C GLY A 83 -16.04 -1.64 7.03
N GLN A 84 -15.31 -2.62 7.56
CA GLN A 84 -14.33 -2.46 8.64
C GLN A 84 -12.91 -2.92 8.24
N ASN A 85 -12.69 -3.25 6.99
CA ASN A 85 -11.46 -3.83 6.48
C ASN A 85 -10.73 -2.90 5.50
N GLY A 86 -10.55 -1.64 5.88
CA GLY A 86 -9.77 -0.70 5.06
C GLY A 86 -8.32 -1.14 4.92
N ILE A 87 -7.81 -1.06 3.68
CA ILE A 87 -6.40 -1.18 3.35
C ILE A 87 -5.96 0.07 2.61
N GLY A 88 -4.87 0.70 3.01
CA GLY A 88 -4.51 2.02 2.49
C GLY A 88 -3.03 2.34 2.53
N ASP A 89 -2.74 3.59 2.17
CA ASP A 89 -1.40 4.17 2.14
C ASP A 89 -0.44 3.39 1.21
N PRO A 90 -0.77 3.19 -0.08
CA PRO A 90 0.01 2.32 -0.95
C PRO A 90 1.40 2.86 -1.25
N ALA A 91 2.35 1.94 -1.41
CA ALA A 91 3.62 2.19 -2.09
C ALA A 91 3.82 1.16 -3.19
N ILE A 92 4.41 1.58 -4.32
CA ILE A 92 4.66 0.72 -5.47
C ILE A 92 6.15 0.63 -5.77
N LEU A 93 6.63 -0.52 -6.24
CA LEU A 93 8.02 -0.80 -6.56
C LEU A 93 8.10 -1.69 -7.79
N VAL A 94 9.05 -1.41 -8.67
CA VAL A 94 9.41 -2.29 -9.81
C VAL A 94 10.71 -3.00 -9.50
N ASP A 95 10.71 -4.32 -9.54
CA ASP A 95 11.92 -5.13 -9.57
C ASP A 95 12.47 -5.10 -11.00
N GLU A 96 13.47 -4.26 -11.24
CA GLU A 96 14.07 -4.04 -12.54
C GLU A 96 14.72 -5.30 -13.15
N ARG A 97 15.01 -6.32 -12.32
CA ARG A 97 15.64 -7.57 -12.78
C ARG A 97 14.65 -8.60 -13.28
N SER A 98 13.49 -8.70 -12.61
CA SER A 98 12.48 -9.72 -12.91
C SER A 98 11.24 -9.16 -13.61
N ASN A 99 11.15 -7.84 -13.80
CA ASN A 99 9.93 -7.14 -14.22
C ASN A 99 8.72 -7.36 -13.26
N THR A 100 8.97 -7.85 -12.05
CA THR A 100 7.92 -8.01 -11.06
C THR A 100 7.60 -6.66 -10.44
N ILE A 101 6.33 -6.32 -10.39
CA ILE A 101 5.84 -5.11 -9.77
C ILE A 101 5.25 -5.50 -8.42
N TRP A 102 5.62 -4.78 -7.37
CA TRP A 102 5.13 -4.97 -6.00
C TRP A 102 4.36 -3.75 -5.55
N ALA A 103 3.19 -3.95 -4.99
CA ALA A 103 2.48 -2.90 -4.26
C ALA A 103 2.32 -3.34 -2.80
N SER A 104 2.64 -2.42 -1.89
CA SER A 104 2.53 -2.60 -0.45
C SER A 104 1.46 -1.68 0.11
N ALA A 105 0.66 -2.15 1.06
CA ALA A 105 -0.33 -1.35 1.76
C ALA A 105 -0.53 -1.86 3.18
N VAL A 106 -1.11 -1.05 4.06
CA VAL A 106 -1.39 -1.42 5.44
C VAL A 106 -2.88 -1.67 5.65
N TRP A 107 -3.21 -2.84 6.17
CA TRP A 107 -4.53 -3.12 6.71
C TRP A 107 -4.59 -2.75 8.18
N VAL A 108 -5.68 -2.12 8.59
CA VAL A 108 -5.95 -1.82 9.98
C VAL A 108 -7.39 -2.17 10.30
N HIS A 109 -7.59 -2.82 11.45
CA HIS A 109 -8.91 -3.07 11.97
C HIS A 109 -9.69 -1.76 12.13
N GLY A 110 -10.72 -1.57 11.32
CA GLY A 110 -11.58 -0.41 11.34
C GLY A 110 -12.55 -0.46 12.53
N LEU A 111 -12.30 0.35 13.55
CA LEU A 111 -13.26 0.57 14.64
C LEU A 111 -14.04 1.84 14.35
N ALA A 112 -15.36 1.79 14.45
CA ALA A 112 -16.21 2.95 14.28
C ALA A 112 -15.75 4.10 15.20
N ASN A 113 -15.62 5.30 14.63
CA ASN A 113 -15.17 6.52 15.32
C ASN A 113 -13.74 6.46 15.90
N ALA A 114 -12.92 5.50 15.50
CA ALA A 114 -11.54 5.37 15.94
C ALA A 114 -10.58 5.72 14.80
N ARG A 115 -9.57 6.52 15.08
CA ARG A 115 -8.51 6.79 14.09
C ARG A 115 -7.49 5.67 14.15
N ALA A 116 -7.28 4.98 13.02
CA ALA A 116 -6.38 3.85 12.88
C ALA A 116 -5.02 4.09 13.54
N TRP A 117 -4.34 5.15 13.17
CA TRP A 117 -3.01 5.48 13.70
C TRP A 117 -2.92 5.63 15.23
N ARG A 118 -4.05 5.92 15.91
CA ARG A 118 -4.08 6.16 17.36
C ARG A 118 -4.56 4.97 18.16
N ASN A 119 -5.38 4.11 17.57
CA ASN A 119 -6.15 3.09 18.31
C ASN A 119 -5.68 1.66 18.03
N VAL A 120 -4.70 1.47 17.14
CA VAL A 120 -4.13 0.16 16.84
C VAL A 120 -3.33 -0.36 18.03
N LYS A 121 -3.55 -1.61 18.39
CA LYS A 121 -2.87 -2.28 19.51
C LYS A 121 -1.51 -2.83 19.10
N PRO A 122 -0.58 -3.05 20.03
CA PRO A 122 0.64 -3.82 19.75
C PRO A 122 0.28 -5.28 19.48
N GLY A 123 1.11 -5.99 18.72
CA GLY A 123 0.88 -7.40 18.39
C GLY A 123 1.48 -7.80 17.06
N MET A 124 1.17 -9.00 16.61
CA MET A 124 1.70 -9.61 15.40
C MET A 124 0.62 -10.04 14.42
N THR A 125 -0.54 -10.46 14.92
CA THR A 125 -1.61 -11.04 14.11
C THR A 125 -2.83 -10.12 14.02
N PRO A 126 -3.71 -10.32 13.04
CA PRO A 126 -4.95 -9.54 12.94
C PRO A 126 -5.81 -9.61 14.20
N GLU A 127 -5.85 -10.77 14.86
CA GLU A 127 -6.62 -11.00 16.09
C GLU A 127 -6.13 -10.14 17.27
N ASP A 128 -4.86 -9.75 17.26
CA ASP A 128 -4.31 -8.80 18.25
C ASP A 128 -4.91 -7.38 18.10
N GLY A 129 -5.56 -7.09 16.98
CA GLY A 129 -6.04 -5.74 16.65
C GLY A 129 -4.90 -4.81 16.24
N THR A 130 -3.86 -5.35 15.65
CA THR A 130 -2.66 -4.63 15.19
C THR A 130 -2.64 -4.52 13.67
N GLY A 131 -2.00 -3.45 13.15
CA GLY A 131 -1.86 -3.25 11.71
C GLY A 131 -1.09 -4.39 11.03
N GLN A 132 -1.52 -4.77 9.83
CA GLN A 132 -0.90 -5.81 9.01
C GLN A 132 -0.32 -5.18 7.74
N LEU A 133 0.93 -5.51 7.43
CA LEU A 133 1.57 -5.08 6.19
C LEU A 133 1.34 -6.12 5.12
N MET A 134 0.66 -5.70 4.06
CA MET A 134 0.24 -6.55 2.95
C MET A 134 1.01 -6.20 1.68
N LEU A 135 1.25 -7.18 0.85
CA LEU A 135 1.81 -7.03 -0.49
C LEU A 135 0.91 -7.70 -1.53
N VAL A 136 0.88 -7.15 -2.72
CA VAL A 136 0.47 -7.83 -3.95
C VAL A 136 1.56 -7.69 -4.99
N LYS A 137 1.60 -8.60 -5.97
CA LYS A 137 2.56 -8.54 -7.07
C LYS A 137 1.90 -8.78 -8.41
N SER A 138 2.49 -8.17 -9.44
CA SER A 138 2.19 -8.40 -10.85
C SER A 138 3.45 -8.85 -11.57
N THR A 139 3.34 -9.79 -12.50
CA THR A 139 4.42 -10.27 -13.37
C THR A 139 4.12 -10.06 -14.86
N ASP A 140 3.08 -9.29 -15.17
CA ASP A 140 2.56 -9.05 -16.51
C ASP A 140 2.31 -7.56 -16.78
N ASP A 141 3.21 -6.71 -16.29
CA ASP A 141 3.20 -5.26 -16.50
C ASP A 141 1.94 -4.59 -15.91
N GLY A 142 1.48 -5.05 -14.74
CA GLY A 142 0.35 -4.48 -14.01
C GLY A 142 -1.03 -4.90 -14.54
N LYS A 143 -1.11 -5.88 -15.46
CA LYS A 143 -2.40 -6.31 -16.01
C LYS A 143 -3.18 -7.17 -15.02
N THR A 144 -2.50 -8.08 -14.33
CA THR A 144 -3.09 -8.91 -13.27
C THR A 144 -2.24 -8.87 -11.99
N TRP A 145 -2.86 -9.16 -10.86
CA TRP A 145 -2.24 -9.06 -9.54
C TRP A 145 -2.54 -10.30 -8.70
N SER A 146 -1.61 -10.66 -7.84
CA SER A 146 -1.79 -11.75 -6.89
C SER A 146 -2.83 -11.40 -5.82
N SER A 147 -3.33 -12.42 -5.11
CA SER A 147 -4.00 -12.19 -3.83
C SER A 147 -3.06 -11.52 -2.82
N PRO A 148 -3.60 -10.82 -1.80
CA PRO A 148 -2.80 -10.19 -0.75
C PRO A 148 -1.90 -11.19 0.00
N ILE A 149 -0.66 -10.81 0.22
CA ILE A 149 0.38 -11.56 0.92
C ILE A 149 0.70 -10.84 2.21
N ASN A 150 0.41 -11.43 3.36
CA ASN A 150 0.72 -10.85 4.66
C ASN A 150 2.19 -11.09 5.02
N ILE A 151 3.00 -10.02 5.10
CA ILE A 151 4.41 -10.10 5.48
C ILE A 151 4.68 -9.60 6.91
N THR A 152 3.66 -9.28 7.67
CA THR A 152 3.78 -8.67 9.00
C THR A 152 4.71 -9.44 9.93
N SER A 153 4.60 -10.76 9.97
CA SER A 153 5.41 -11.62 10.84
C SER A 153 6.91 -11.59 10.51
N GLN A 154 7.28 -11.17 9.29
CA GLN A 154 8.66 -11.10 8.84
C GLN A 154 9.34 -9.77 9.23
N VAL A 155 8.56 -8.69 9.37
CA VAL A 155 9.10 -7.33 9.46
C VAL A 155 8.71 -6.56 10.72
N LYS A 156 7.69 -7.01 11.45
CA LYS A 156 7.14 -6.35 12.63
C LYS A 156 7.61 -7.02 13.92
N SER A 157 7.67 -6.28 15.01
CA SER A 157 7.92 -6.79 16.36
C SER A 157 6.65 -6.68 17.23
N LYS A 158 6.54 -7.52 18.26
CA LYS A 158 5.34 -7.60 19.14
C LYS A 158 5.00 -6.30 19.85
N ASP A 159 5.97 -5.46 20.12
CA ASP A 159 5.81 -4.17 20.78
C ASP A 159 5.33 -3.05 19.84
N MET A 160 5.30 -3.32 18.52
CA MET A 160 4.82 -2.36 17.54
C MET A 160 3.30 -2.40 17.43
N THR A 161 2.66 -1.22 17.43
CA THR A 161 1.24 -1.09 17.17
C THR A 161 0.94 -1.10 15.67
N MET A 162 1.70 -0.35 14.91
CA MET A 162 1.54 -0.19 13.47
C MET A 162 2.91 -0.11 12.83
N LEU A 163 3.07 -0.83 11.74
CA LEU A 163 4.17 -0.68 10.81
C LEU A 163 3.55 -0.54 9.43
N LEU A 164 3.84 0.56 8.76
CA LEU A 164 3.35 0.82 7.41
C LEU A 164 4.49 1.33 6.53
N GLN A 165 4.40 1.04 5.24
CA GLN A 165 5.33 1.57 4.26
C GLN A 165 5.15 3.09 4.14
N GLY A 166 6.22 3.80 3.77
CA GLY A 166 6.11 5.20 3.34
C GLY A 166 5.31 5.24 2.04
N PRO A 167 4.18 5.98 1.98
CA PRO A 167 3.39 6.08 0.77
C PRO A 167 4.20 6.58 -0.43
N GLY A 168 3.84 6.12 -1.63
CA GLY A 168 4.46 6.54 -2.88
C GLY A 168 5.21 5.42 -3.58
N ARG A 169 6.52 5.27 -3.37
CA ARG A 169 7.30 4.25 -4.07
C ARG A 169 8.45 3.69 -3.25
N GLY A 170 8.77 2.42 -3.52
CA GLY A 170 10.03 1.79 -3.17
C GLY A 170 11.04 1.90 -4.31
N ILE A 171 12.19 1.27 -4.13
CA ILE A 171 13.27 1.22 -5.12
C ILE A 171 13.85 -0.19 -5.24
N THR A 172 14.45 -0.48 -6.38
CA THR A 172 15.40 -1.58 -6.57
C THR A 172 16.81 -1.00 -6.56
N THR A 173 17.67 -1.53 -5.69
CA THR A 173 19.07 -1.10 -5.62
C THR A 173 19.90 -1.75 -6.73
N GLN A 174 21.12 -1.25 -6.99
CA GLN A 174 22.00 -1.79 -8.03
C GLN A 174 22.31 -3.28 -7.86
N ASP A 175 22.37 -3.79 -6.63
CA ASP A 175 22.53 -5.21 -6.35
C ASP A 175 21.24 -6.04 -6.46
N GLY A 176 20.11 -5.39 -6.79
CA GLY A 176 18.79 -6.00 -6.95
C GLY A 176 18.02 -6.18 -5.65
N THR A 177 18.46 -5.57 -4.56
CA THR A 177 17.68 -5.55 -3.32
C THR A 177 16.44 -4.68 -3.51
N LEU A 178 15.28 -5.23 -3.20
CA LEU A 178 14.00 -4.49 -3.19
C LEU A 178 13.88 -3.77 -1.85
N VAL A 179 13.50 -2.49 -1.86
CA VAL A 179 13.45 -1.67 -0.63
C VAL A 179 12.20 -0.81 -0.60
N PHE A 180 11.45 -0.90 0.50
CA PHE A 180 10.43 0.09 0.86
C PHE A 180 10.83 0.86 2.12
N PRO A 181 10.69 2.19 2.16
CA PRO A 181 10.75 2.92 3.41
C PRO A 181 9.52 2.56 4.25
N VAL A 182 9.69 2.48 5.56
CA VAL A 182 8.57 2.21 6.49
C VAL A 182 8.62 3.16 7.68
N GLN A 183 7.46 3.39 8.27
CA GLN A 183 7.33 4.05 9.56
C GLN A 183 6.57 3.15 10.52
N TYR A 184 6.86 3.27 11.81
CA TYR A 184 6.21 2.46 12.83
C TYR A 184 6.11 3.19 14.16
N LYS A 185 5.31 2.66 15.07
CA LYS A 185 5.25 3.06 16.48
C LYS A 185 5.43 1.84 17.35
N SER A 186 6.22 1.98 18.41
CA SER A 186 6.35 0.95 19.43
C SER A 186 6.01 1.47 20.82
N VAL A 187 5.50 0.59 21.69
CA VAL A 187 5.20 0.94 23.08
C VAL A 187 6.47 1.24 23.85
N ASN A 188 7.59 0.58 23.51
CA ASN A 188 8.89 0.80 24.13
C ASN A 188 9.46 2.21 23.88
N ARG A 189 8.99 2.89 22.85
CA ARG A 189 9.35 4.27 22.47
C ARG A 189 8.21 5.26 22.72
N GLN A 190 7.31 4.97 23.65
CA GLN A 190 6.17 5.83 24.00
C GLN A 190 5.29 6.19 22.80
N LEU A 191 5.16 5.26 21.85
CA LEU A 191 4.37 5.43 20.61
C LEU A 191 4.80 6.62 19.75
N ARG A 192 6.06 7.04 19.82
CA ARG A 192 6.63 8.01 18.88
C ARG A 192 6.80 7.36 17.52
N GLY A 193 6.64 8.14 16.45
CA GLY A 193 6.91 7.68 15.09
C GLY A 193 8.40 7.45 14.88
N GLU A 194 8.75 6.30 14.37
CA GLU A 194 10.11 5.88 14.01
C GLU A 194 10.12 5.47 12.54
N ILE A 195 11.29 5.54 11.91
CA ILE A 195 11.47 5.17 10.50
C ILE A 195 12.48 4.03 10.38
N ALA A 196 12.29 3.18 9.38
CA ALA A 196 13.20 2.11 8.99
C ALA A 196 13.03 1.83 7.49
N ILE A 197 13.67 0.79 7.02
CA ILE A 197 13.38 0.20 5.71
C ILE A 197 12.99 -1.27 5.90
N ILE A 198 12.15 -1.78 5.01
CA ILE A 198 12.03 -3.20 4.77
C ILE A 198 12.67 -3.53 3.43
N TYR A 199 13.28 -4.69 3.32
CA TYR A 199 14.00 -5.08 2.13
C TYR A 199 13.90 -6.59 1.87
N SER A 200 14.06 -6.94 0.60
CA SER A 200 14.18 -8.32 0.13
C SER A 200 15.39 -8.46 -0.77
N LYS A 201 16.22 -9.48 -0.54
CA LYS A 201 17.39 -9.83 -1.37
C LYS A 201 17.15 -11.03 -2.28
N ASP A 202 15.98 -11.63 -2.23
CA ASP A 202 15.64 -12.88 -2.90
C ASP A 202 14.43 -12.74 -3.86
N GLY A 203 14.22 -11.52 -4.37
CA GLY A 203 13.14 -11.23 -5.32
C GLY A 203 11.75 -11.26 -4.68
N GLY A 204 11.64 -10.85 -3.41
CA GLY A 204 10.37 -10.74 -2.69
C GLY A 204 9.87 -12.04 -2.06
N LYS A 205 10.69 -13.10 -2.00
CA LYS A 205 10.34 -14.36 -1.34
C LYS A 205 10.34 -14.22 0.18
N SER A 206 11.30 -13.44 0.71
CA SER A 206 11.36 -13.08 2.12
C SER A 206 11.65 -11.59 2.28
N TRP A 207 11.16 -11.02 3.39
CA TRP A 207 11.32 -9.61 3.72
C TRP A 207 11.91 -9.44 5.11
N HIS A 208 12.75 -8.46 5.25
CA HIS A 208 13.47 -8.13 6.49
C HIS A 208 13.32 -6.66 6.80
N ARG A 209 13.34 -6.30 8.07
CA ARG A 209 13.41 -4.90 8.49
C ARG A 209 14.81 -4.58 8.94
N SER A 210 15.32 -3.39 8.55
CA SER A 210 16.58 -2.88 9.10
C SER A 210 16.45 -2.64 10.61
N ASN A 211 17.55 -2.78 11.32
CA ASN A 211 17.63 -2.29 12.70
C ASN A 211 17.54 -0.76 12.69
N ALA A 212 16.80 -0.21 13.63
CA ALA A 212 16.72 1.22 13.85
C ALA A 212 18.00 1.70 14.58
#